data_2e94ac22fa126306c4ff64e90383a115
#
_entry.id   2e94ac22fa126306c4ff64e90383a115
#
_cell.length_a   1.000
_cell.length_b   1.000
_cell.length_c   1.000
_cell.angle_alpha   90.00
_cell.angle_beta   90.00
_cell.angle_gamma   90.00
#
_symmetry.space_group_name_H-M   'P 1'
#
loop_
_entity.id
_entity.type
_entity.pdbx_description
1 polymer ?
#
loop_
_entity_poly.entity_id
_entity_poly.type
_entity_poly.pdbx_seq_one_letter_code
_entity_poly.pdbx_strand_id
1 'polypeptide(L)'
;MNVVITLEQRFERTPDGAVWTQSVFSYSFFLRYLAVFDSVRVVARVRDVPIVTSDWKRADGKGVSFADVPYYLGPWQYLLLASEVKKAAIDAVNGNDAVIMRVSSQIASCLQPSLRRTGHPYGLEIVGDPYDTFAPGAIKHPLRPFFRWWFPRQLRHQCADACAIAYVTEYSLQRRYPPTSGAFSTHYSSIELAPSAIVQHPRPPRRDLRTFTLITVGTLAQLYKACDVLINAVALCVREGLNLKLIVVGDGKHRTELQAQAASLGLGDRVYFCGQLPPGDAVRAQLDGADLFVLPSRQEGLPRAMIEAMARGLPCIGSTVGGIPELLPPEDMVPPDDVTALARKIHSVVTNPERRLQMSVRNLEKAKDYTEEILSKRRFAFYQYIRETTQVWVMGNG
;
A
#
# COMPACT_ATOMS: atom_id res chain seq x y z
N MET A 1 -22.11 2.14 18.65
CA MET A 1 -21.03 3.17 18.63
C MET A 1 -20.57 3.39 17.20
N ASN A 2 -20.52 4.64 16.76
CA ASN A 2 -19.99 4.97 15.44
C ASN A 2 -18.46 5.01 15.45
N VAL A 3 -17.84 4.88 14.27
CA VAL A 3 -16.41 5.11 14.10
C VAL A 3 -16.16 6.23 13.08
N VAL A 4 -15.26 7.13 13.42
CA VAL A 4 -14.72 8.16 12.52
C VAL A 4 -13.37 7.68 11.98
N ILE A 5 -13.23 7.68 10.65
CA ILE A 5 -12.00 7.23 9.97
C ILE A 5 -11.43 8.38 9.18
N THR A 6 -10.18 8.76 9.41
CA THR A 6 -9.52 9.76 8.58
C THR A 6 -8.78 9.12 7.40
N LEU A 7 -8.98 9.65 6.19
CA LEU A 7 -8.33 9.19 4.96
C LEU A 7 -7.73 10.35 4.18
N GLU A 8 -6.49 10.23 3.73
CA GLU A 8 -5.85 11.18 2.81
C GLU A 8 -6.25 10.92 1.34
N GLN A 9 -7.35 10.22 1.10
CA GLN A 9 -7.90 9.94 -0.21
C GLN A 9 -8.79 11.10 -0.69
N ARG A 10 -8.99 11.17 -1.99
CA ARG A 10 -9.89 12.10 -2.68
C ARG A 10 -11.09 11.34 -3.20
N PHE A 11 -12.26 11.91 -2.97
CA PHE A 11 -13.55 11.39 -3.43
C PHE A 11 -14.28 12.44 -4.25
N GLU A 12 -15.25 11.99 -5.03
CA GLU A 12 -16.11 12.86 -5.82
C GLU A 12 -17.57 12.60 -5.46
N ARG A 13 -18.38 13.68 -5.38
CA ARG A 13 -19.81 13.60 -5.08
C ARG A 13 -20.58 14.04 -6.29
N THR A 14 -21.60 13.24 -6.67
CA THR A 14 -22.58 13.56 -7.70
C THR A 14 -23.78 14.30 -7.11
N PRO A 15 -24.62 15.01 -7.95
CA PRO A 15 -25.77 15.80 -7.46
C PRO A 15 -26.83 15.02 -6.69
N ASP A 16 -26.90 13.71 -6.84
CA ASP A 16 -27.76 12.80 -6.05
C ASP A 16 -27.21 12.52 -4.65
N GLY A 17 -26.07 13.11 -4.28
CA GLY A 17 -25.40 12.95 -2.99
C GLY A 17 -24.50 11.72 -2.88
N ALA A 18 -24.43 10.87 -3.90
CA ALA A 18 -23.59 9.67 -3.90
C ALA A 18 -22.10 10.04 -3.98
N VAL A 19 -21.27 9.33 -3.21
CA VAL A 19 -19.81 9.54 -3.15
C VAL A 19 -19.09 8.43 -3.88
N TRP A 20 -18.12 8.80 -4.71
CA TRP A 20 -17.46 7.93 -5.66
C TRP A 20 -15.92 7.96 -5.54
N THR A 21 -15.28 6.86 -5.94
CA THR A 21 -13.82 6.74 -5.97
C THR A 21 -13.35 5.84 -7.12
N GLN A 22 -12.16 6.13 -7.66
CA GLN A 22 -11.43 5.20 -8.55
C GLN A 22 -10.44 4.31 -7.80
N SER A 23 -10.34 4.49 -6.48
CA SER A 23 -9.38 3.78 -5.65
C SER A 23 -9.95 2.49 -5.05
N VAL A 24 -9.18 1.86 -4.17
CA VAL A 24 -9.62 0.69 -3.40
C VAL A 24 -10.61 1.03 -2.30
N PHE A 25 -10.84 2.32 -1.99
CA PHE A 25 -11.71 2.80 -0.90
C PHE A 25 -13.18 2.90 -1.32
N SER A 26 -13.70 1.87 -1.99
CA SER A 26 -15.12 1.74 -2.29
C SER A 26 -15.93 1.33 -1.04
N TYR A 27 -17.25 1.32 -1.15
CA TYR A 27 -18.14 0.88 -0.06
C TYR A 27 -17.75 -0.48 0.54
N SER A 28 -17.33 -1.44 -0.31
CA SER A 28 -16.87 -2.75 0.15
C SER A 28 -15.67 -2.68 1.09
N PHE A 29 -14.78 -1.69 0.90
CA PHE A 29 -13.66 -1.47 1.81
C PHE A 29 -14.13 -1.12 3.22
N PHE A 30 -15.19 -0.34 3.38
CA PHE A 30 -15.68 0.13 4.67
C PHE A 30 -16.51 -0.92 5.42
N LEU A 31 -17.01 -1.96 4.74
CA LEU A 31 -17.75 -3.05 5.39
C LEU A 31 -16.96 -3.73 6.51
N ARG A 32 -15.65 -3.75 6.44
CA ARG A 32 -14.77 -4.32 7.48
C ARG A 32 -14.91 -3.63 8.83
N TYR A 33 -15.22 -2.34 8.86
CA TYR A 33 -15.45 -1.58 10.10
C TYR A 33 -16.86 -1.82 10.64
N LEU A 34 -17.83 -2.01 9.75
CA LEU A 34 -19.22 -2.33 10.14
C LEU A 34 -19.36 -3.71 10.81
N ALA A 35 -18.35 -4.57 10.73
CA ALA A 35 -18.30 -5.80 11.50
C ALA A 35 -18.18 -5.56 13.03
N VAL A 36 -17.75 -4.36 13.45
CA VAL A 36 -17.55 -3.99 14.86
C VAL A 36 -18.34 -2.75 15.26
N PHE A 37 -18.50 -1.77 14.36
CA PHE A 37 -19.16 -0.50 14.62
C PHE A 37 -20.53 -0.41 13.93
N ASP A 38 -21.44 0.36 14.49
CA ASP A 38 -22.80 0.50 13.98
C ASP A 38 -22.87 1.35 12.70
N SER A 39 -21.94 2.33 12.59
CA SER A 39 -21.75 3.14 11.40
C SER A 39 -20.32 3.64 11.27
N VAL A 40 -19.96 4.04 10.05
CA VAL A 40 -18.66 4.60 9.67
C VAL A 40 -18.86 6.01 9.12
N ARG A 41 -18.13 6.97 9.68
CA ARG A 41 -18.03 8.33 9.15
C ARG A 41 -16.62 8.54 8.61
N VAL A 42 -16.48 8.73 7.30
CA VAL A 42 -15.20 8.90 6.62
C VAL A 42 -14.88 10.39 6.51
N VAL A 43 -13.80 10.83 7.14
CA VAL A 43 -13.29 12.21 7.05
C VAL A 43 -12.26 12.26 5.94
N ALA A 44 -12.63 12.83 4.81
CA ALA A 44 -11.80 12.83 3.60
C ALA A 44 -12.09 14.07 2.72
N ARG A 45 -11.22 14.29 1.74
CA ARG A 45 -11.42 15.33 0.73
C ARG A 45 -12.50 14.91 -0.26
N VAL A 46 -13.59 15.65 -0.31
CA VAL A 46 -14.68 15.43 -1.27
C VAL A 46 -14.84 16.67 -2.13
N ARG A 47 -15.07 16.49 -3.44
CA ARG A 47 -15.43 17.58 -4.33
C ARG A 47 -16.68 17.22 -5.11
N ASP A 48 -17.53 18.20 -5.36
CA ASP A 48 -18.73 18.03 -6.17
C ASP A 48 -18.36 18.00 -7.67
N VAL A 49 -18.97 17.06 -8.39
CA VAL A 49 -18.81 16.87 -9.83
C VAL A 49 -20.18 16.61 -10.46
N PRO A 50 -20.41 17.03 -11.72
CA PRO A 50 -21.71 16.83 -12.36
C PRO A 50 -22.00 15.36 -12.67
N ILE A 51 -20.96 14.56 -12.98
CA ILE A 51 -21.07 13.15 -13.37
C ILE A 51 -19.73 12.43 -13.12
N VAL A 52 -19.79 11.13 -12.94
CA VAL A 52 -18.65 10.20 -12.91
C VAL A 52 -18.76 9.20 -14.04
N THR A 53 -17.64 8.64 -14.50
CA THR A 53 -17.60 7.59 -15.53
C THR A 53 -17.88 6.20 -14.93
N SER A 54 -18.21 5.23 -15.77
CA SER A 54 -18.64 3.89 -15.37
C SER A 54 -17.56 3.05 -14.63
N ASP A 55 -16.30 3.47 -14.68
CA ASP A 55 -15.18 2.84 -13.96
C ASP A 55 -15.09 3.28 -12.48
N TRP A 56 -15.87 4.28 -12.08
CA TRP A 56 -15.93 4.72 -10.68
C TRP A 56 -16.75 3.76 -9.83
N LYS A 57 -16.33 3.60 -8.58
CA LYS A 57 -16.99 2.75 -7.60
C LYS A 57 -17.65 3.60 -6.53
N ARG A 58 -18.85 3.27 -6.15
CA ARG A 58 -19.55 3.92 -5.04
C ARG A 58 -18.78 3.68 -3.73
N ALA A 59 -18.63 4.72 -2.92
CA ALA A 59 -17.89 4.69 -1.65
C ALA A 59 -18.79 4.82 -0.43
N ASP A 60 -19.92 5.51 -0.54
CA ASP A 60 -20.94 5.63 0.50
C ASP A 60 -22.00 4.53 0.38
N GLY A 61 -22.83 4.38 1.43
CA GLY A 61 -23.93 3.40 1.44
C GLY A 61 -24.49 3.19 2.84
N LYS A 62 -25.25 2.11 3.04
CA LYS A 62 -25.87 1.83 4.33
C LYS A 62 -24.81 1.71 5.44
N GLY A 63 -24.90 2.58 6.45
CA GLY A 63 -23.95 2.61 7.55
C GLY A 63 -22.62 3.30 7.24
N VAL A 64 -22.39 3.82 6.01
CA VAL A 64 -21.16 4.52 5.61
C VAL A 64 -21.52 5.91 5.08
N SER A 65 -21.03 6.95 5.73
CA SER A 65 -21.23 8.35 5.41
C SER A 65 -19.90 9.10 5.31
N PHE A 66 -19.91 10.28 4.70
CA PHE A 66 -18.73 11.12 4.53
C PHE A 66 -18.91 12.44 5.30
N ALA A 67 -17.84 12.86 5.97
CA ALA A 67 -17.67 14.21 6.50
C ALA A 67 -16.57 14.87 5.68
N ASP A 68 -16.97 15.89 4.92
CA ASP A 68 -16.09 16.50 3.94
C ASP A 68 -15.07 17.41 4.60
N VAL A 69 -13.82 17.30 4.17
CA VAL A 69 -12.85 18.37 4.36
C VAL A 69 -12.62 19.09 3.03
N PRO A 70 -12.26 20.39 3.07
CA PRO A 70 -11.99 21.15 1.85
C PRO A 70 -11.06 20.42 0.90
N TYR A 71 -11.37 20.47 -0.39
CA TYR A 71 -10.59 19.79 -1.42
C TYR A 71 -9.32 20.59 -1.74
N TYR A 72 -8.16 19.96 -1.60
CA TYR A 72 -6.87 20.56 -1.93
C TYR A 72 -5.97 19.59 -2.71
N LEU A 73 -5.09 20.15 -3.54
CA LEU A 73 -4.05 19.45 -4.27
C LEU A 73 -2.67 20.01 -3.87
N GLY A 74 -1.84 19.13 -3.31
CA GLY A 74 -0.48 19.50 -2.92
C GLY A 74 -0.39 20.44 -1.71
N PRO A 75 0.84 20.77 -1.29
CA PRO A 75 1.09 21.51 -0.05
C PRO A 75 0.62 22.96 -0.07
N TRP A 76 0.69 23.64 -1.21
CA TRP A 76 0.33 25.05 -1.30
C TRP A 76 -1.18 25.29 -1.11
N GLN A 77 -2.04 24.50 -1.76
CA GLN A 77 -3.47 24.62 -1.54
C GLN A 77 -3.85 24.20 -0.12
N TYR A 78 -3.18 23.16 0.43
CA TYR A 78 -3.37 22.79 1.83
C TYR A 78 -3.07 23.96 2.78
N LEU A 79 -1.95 24.68 2.59
CA LEU A 79 -1.59 25.82 3.45
C LEU A 79 -2.66 26.91 3.44
N LEU A 80 -3.28 27.18 2.31
CA LEU A 80 -4.37 28.17 2.19
C LEU A 80 -5.65 27.73 2.91
N LEU A 81 -5.93 26.41 2.95
CA LEU A 81 -7.16 25.85 3.51
C LEU A 81 -6.93 25.17 4.88
N ALA A 82 -5.73 25.27 5.46
CA ALA A 82 -5.33 24.51 6.65
C ALA A 82 -6.26 24.72 7.86
N SER A 83 -6.73 25.96 8.07
CA SER A 83 -7.70 26.29 9.14
C SER A 83 -9.04 25.63 8.95
N GLU A 84 -9.54 25.63 7.71
CA GLU A 84 -10.83 25.03 7.35
C GLU A 84 -10.76 23.50 7.40
N VAL A 85 -9.67 22.91 6.88
CA VAL A 85 -9.41 21.46 6.98
C VAL A 85 -9.35 21.02 8.44
N LYS A 86 -8.64 21.79 9.30
CA LYS A 86 -8.56 21.50 10.73
C LYS A 86 -9.92 21.57 11.40
N LYS A 87 -10.69 22.63 11.13
CA LYS A 87 -12.04 22.80 11.67
C LYS A 87 -12.95 21.66 11.26
N ALA A 88 -13.02 21.36 9.95
CA ALA A 88 -13.86 20.28 9.43
C ALA A 88 -13.49 18.92 10.01
N ALA A 89 -12.18 18.62 10.17
CA ALA A 89 -11.73 17.37 10.78
C ALA A 89 -12.12 17.23 12.25
N ILE A 90 -12.09 18.33 13.02
CA ILE A 90 -12.49 18.35 14.44
C ILE A 90 -14.00 18.24 14.56
N ASP A 91 -14.76 18.99 13.77
CA ASP A 91 -16.23 19.02 13.81
C ASP A 91 -16.86 17.68 13.36
N ALA A 92 -16.10 16.85 12.64
CA ALA A 92 -16.53 15.52 12.21
C ALA A 92 -16.56 14.48 13.34
N VAL A 93 -15.93 14.74 14.49
CA VAL A 93 -15.82 13.81 15.62
C VAL A 93 -16.75 14.23 16.75
N ASN A 94 -17.70 13.36 17.11
CA ASN A 94 -18.50 13.55 18.33
C ASN A 94 -17.82 12.86 19.52
N GLY A 95 -18.09 13.34 20.74
CA GLY A 95 -17.48 12.80 21.96
C GLY A 95 -17.67 11.28 22.17
N ASN A 96 -18.71 10.69 21.59
CA ASN A 96 -19.04 9.28 21.73
C ASN A 96 -18.57 8.41 20.54
N ASP A 97 -17.89 8.99 19.54
CA ASP A 97 -17.43 8.26 18.37
C ASP A 97 -16.07 7.61 18.66
N ALA A 98 -15.85 6.37 18.25
CA ALA A 98 -14.51 5.81 18.16
C ALA A 98 -13.72 6.51 17.03
N VAL A 99 -12.42 6.66 17.18
CA VAL A 99 -11.58 7.33 16.17
C VAL A 99 -10.46 6.41 15.70
N ILE A 100 -10.35 6.23 14.38
CA ILE A 100 -9.27 5.49 13.73
C ILE A 100 -8.64 6.40 12.67
N MET A 101 -7.35 6.68 12.80
CA MET A 101 -6.63 7.52 11.85
C MET A 101 -5.72 6.66 10.97
N ARG A 102 -5.97 6.70 9.65
CA ARG A 102 -5.03 6.10 8.68
C ARG A 102 -3.94 7.09 8.35
N VAL A 103 -2.72 6.73 8.71
CA VAL A 103 -1.55 7.61 8.67
C VAL A 103 -0.44 7.03 7.73
N SER A 104 0.37 7.89 7.08
CA SER A 104 0.54 9.33 7.36
C SER A 104 -0.50 10.18 6.61
N SER A 105 -1.14 11.11 7.29
CA SER A 105 -2.23 11.94 6.78
C SER A 105 -2.19 13.32 7.41
N GLN A 106 -2.41 14.37 6.62
CA GLN A 106 -2.56 15.74 7.13
C GLN A 106 -3.87 15.92 7.89
N ILE A 107 -4.94 15.27 7.46
CA ILE A 107 -6.24 15.27 8.15
C ILE A 107 -6.06 14.70 9.57
N ALA A 108 -5.40 13.56 9.70
CA ALA A 108 -5.07 12.97 10.99
C ALA A 108 -4.21 13.90 11.86
N SER A 109 -3.26 14.59 11.24
CA SER A 109 -2.37 15.55 11.91
C SER A 109 -3.11 16.79 12.42
N CYS A 110 -4.17 17.20 11.72
CA CYS A 110 -5.05 18.29 12.17
C CYS A 110 -5.95 17.87 13.35
N LEU A 111 -6.38 16.61 13.37
CA LEU A 111 -7.30 16.08 14.37
C LEU A 111 -6.60 15.70 15.70
N GLN A 112 -5.41 15.08 15.63
CA GLN A 112 -4.70 14.52 16.79
C GLN A 112 -4.51 15.51 17.95
N PRO A 113 -4.15 16.81 17.76
CA PRO A 113 -4.01 17.73 18.88
C PRO A 113 -5.31 17.99 19.67
N SER A 114 -6.47 17.88 19.00
CA SER A 114 -7.78 17.99 19.66
C SER A 114 -8.08 16.75 20.50
N LEU A 115 -7.85 15.54 19.96
CA LEU A 115 -8.03 14.30 20.69
C LEU A 115 -7.12 14.22 21.93
N ARG A 116 -5.85 14.60 21.78
CA ARG A 116 -4.89 14.66 22.89
C ARG A 116 -5.35 15.62 23.98
N ARG A 117 -5.83 16.81 23.63
CA ARG A 117 -6.29 17.81 24.60
C ARG A 117 -7.49 17.34 25.43
N THR A 118 -8.38 16.59 24.83
CA THR A 118 -9.58 16.03 25.50
C THR A 118 -9.31 14.68 26.19
N GLY A 119 -8.13 14.10 25.98
CA GLY A 119 -7.84 12.71 26.42
C GLY A 119 -8.61 11.64 25.64
N HIS A 120 -9.21 12.01 24.49
CA HIS A 120 -10.02 11.08 23.71
C HIS A 120 -9.14 9.97 23.09
N PRO A 121 -9.45 8.68 23.34
CA PRO A 121 -8.66 7.58 22.80
C PRO A 121 -8.80 7.48 21.29
N TYR A 122 -7.74 7.08 20.60
CA TYR A 122 -7.76 6.84 19.17
C TYR A 122 -6.82 5.72 18.75
N GLY A 123 -7.18 5.04 17.67
CA GLY A 123 -6.35 4.06 17.00
C GLY A 123 -5.63 4.61 15.77
N LEU A 124 -4.47 4.02 15.44
CA LEU A 124 -3.72 4.33 14.22
C LEU A 124 -3.64 3.11 13.30
N GLU A 125 -3.91 3.29 12.02
CA GLU A 125 -3.53 2.35 10.95
C GLU A 125 -2.35 2.94 10.16
N ILE A 126 -1.14 2.41 10.37
CA ILE A 126 0.08 2.86 9.70
C ILE A 126 0.28 2.04 8.43
N VAL A 127 0.02 2.67 7.29
CA VAL A 127 -0.03 1.99 5.97
C VAL A 127 1.20 2.22 5.10
N GLY A 128 2.12 3.06 5.54
CA GLY A 128 3.36 3.36 4.82
C GLY A 128 4.32 4.17 5.68
N ASP A 129 5.54 4.31 5.19
CA ASP A 129 6.61 5.02 5.88
C ASP A 129 6.81 6.42 5.27
N PRO A 130 6.51 7.51 6.00
CA PRO A 130 6.78 8.85 5.53
C PRO A 130 8.28 9.13 5.35
N TYR A 131 9.17 8.46 6.08
CA TYR A 131 10.61 8.59 5.90
C TYR A 131 11.05 8.10 4.51
N ASP A 132 10.52 6.98 4.06
CA ASP A 132 10.83 6.41 2.76
C ASP A 132 10.06 7.13 1.63
N THR A 133 8.86 7.64 1.90
CA THR A 133 8.09 8.46 0.93
C THR A 133 8.90 9.66 0.44
N PHE A 134 9.70 10.26 1.32
CA PHE A 134 10.57 11.39 1.00
C PHE A 134 12.05 10.99 0.83
N ALA A 135 12.36 9.72 0.54
CA ALA A 135 13.70 9.26 0.24
C ALA A 135 14.25 9.88 -1.07
N PRO A 136 15.58 9.99 -1.25
CA PRO A 136 16.17 10.35 -2.54
C PRO A 136 15.61 9.49 -3.67
N GLY A 137 15.25 10.10 -4.81
CA GLY A 137 14.69 9.39 -5.96
C GLY A 137 13.19 9.07 -5.89
N ALA A 138 12.55 9.08 -4.70
CA ALA A 138 11.13 8.76 -4.55
C ALA A 138 10.22 9.91 -5.05
N ILE A 139 10.51 11.15 -4.63
CA ILE A 139 9.73 12.34 -5.00
C ILE A 139 10.67 13.49 -5.38
N LYS A 140 10.35 14.19 -6.47
CA LYS A 140 11.02 15.44 -6.88
C LYS A 140 10.31 16.64 -6.23
N HIS A 141 10.79 17.11 -5.07
CA HIS A 141 10.27 18.30 -4.38
C HIS A 141 11.39 19.03 -3.65
N PRO A 142 11.50 20.38 -3.72
CA PRO A 142 12.60 21.14 -3.10
C PRO A 142 12.62 20.99 -1.57
N LEU A 143 11.47 20.95 -0.92
CA LEU A 143 11.36 20.76 0.55
C LEU A 143 11.39 19.28 0.97
N ARG A 144 11.77 18.37 0.10
CA ARG A 144 11.84 16.93 0.40
C ARG A 144 12.66 16.59 1.65
N PRO A 145 13.87 17.14 1.88
CA PRO A 145 14.64 16.87 3.11
C PRO A 145 13.91 17.29 4.38
N PHE A 146 13.25 18.44 4.35
CA PHE A 146 12.43 18.92 5.47
C PHE A 146 11.25 17.96 5.72
N PHE A 147 10.51 17.54 4.70
CA PHE A 147 9.40 16.61 4.87
C PHE A 147 9.86 15.24 5.38
N ARG A 148 11.02 14.77 4.93
CA ARG A 148 11.63 13.53 5.42
C ARG A 148 12.01 13.58 6.91
N TRP A 149 12.28 14.73 7.43
CA TRP A 149 12.52 14.97 8.86
C TRP A 149 11.21 15.17 9.64
N TRP A 150 10.28 15.97 9.11
CA TRP A 150 9.08 16.42 9.79
C TRP A 150 8.03 15.32 9.96
N PHE A 151 7.62 14.67 8.87
CA PHE A 151 6.53 13.67 8.92
C PHE A 151 6.82 12.44 9.78
N PRO A 152 8.04 11.85 9.78
CA PRO A 152 8.36 10.76 10.70
C PRO A 152 8.30 11.17 12.16
N ARG A 153 8.71 12.41 12.46
CA ARG A 153 8.65 12.98 13.82
C ARG A 153 7.20 13.14 14.28
N GLN A 154 6.35 13.66 13.41
CA GLN A 154 4.93 13.79 13.67
C GLN A 154 4.25 12.44 13.88
N LEU A 155 4.56 11.44 13.05
CA LEU A 155 4.02 10.09 13.21
C LEU A 155 4.46 9.45 14.54
N ARG A 156 5.70 9.65 14.99
CA ARG A 156 6.14 9.19 16.32
C ARG A 156 5.33 9.81 17.45
N HIS A 157 5.01 11.11 17.37
CA HIS A 157 4.14 11.76 18.36
C HIS A 157 2.72 11.18 18.33
N GLN A 158 2.18 10.90 17.16
CA GLN A 158 0.88 10.23 17.05
C GLN A 158 0.88 8.84 17.67
N CYS A 159 1.96 8.06 17.46
CA CYS A 159 2.12 6.73 18.07
C CYS A 159 2.25 6.79 19.59
N ALA A 160 2.87 7.84 20.13
CA ALA A 160 3.06 7.98 21.56
C ALA A 160 1.76 8.18 22.34
N ASP A 161 0.75 8.75 21.72
CA ASP A 161 -0.54 9.07 22.35
C ASP A 161 -1.67 8.08 21.97
N ALA A 162 -1.44 7.17 20.99
CA ALA A 162 -2.45 6.23 20.52
C ALA A 162 -2.72 5.10 21.52
N CYS A 163 -3.99 4.76 21.74
CA CYS A 163 -4.36 3.60 22.57
C CYS A 163 -4.16 2.27 21.84
N ALA A 164 -4.20 2.29 20.51
CA ALA A 164 -4.02 1.10 19.68
C ALA A 164 -3.34 1.46 18.35
N ILE A 165 -2.45 0.58 17.86
CA ILE A 165 -1.76 0.78 16.59
C ILE A 165 -1.76 -0.51 15.77
N ALA A 166 -2.22 -0.42 14.53
CA ALA A 166 -2.11 -1.47 13.52
C ALA A 166 -1.12 -1.05 12.43
N TYR A 167 -0.19 -1.92 12.11
CA TYR A 167 0.82 -1.70 11.08
C TYR A 167 0.56 -2.60 9.87
N VAL A 168 0.94 -2.17 8.67
CA VAL A 168 0.92 -3.08 7.52
C VAL A 168 2.09 -4.08 7.56
N THR A 169 3.11 -3.80 8.33
CA THR A 169 4.32 -4.62 8.53
C THR A 169 4.29 -5.29 9.90
N GLU A 170 5.01 -6.40 10.03
CA GLU A 170 5.12 -7.15 11.29
C GLU A 170 6.13 -6.50 12.26
N TYR A 171 7.25 -5.93 11.73
CA TYR A 171 8.30 -5.32 12.55
C TYR A 171 9.00 -4.10 11.93
N SER A 172 8.96 -3.89 10.61
CA SER A 172 9.75 -2.82 9.95
C SER A 172 9.29 -1.42 10.37
N LEU A 173 7.99 -1.14 10.33
CA LEU A 173 7.44 0.13 10.76
C LEU A 173 7.46 0.29 12.28
N GLN A 174 7.23 -0.77 13.04
CA GLN A 174 7.24 -0.79 14.50
C GLN A 174 8.61 -0.35 15.07
N ARG A 175 9.71 -0.76 14.45
CA ARG A 175 11.06 -0.33 14.86
C ARG A 175 11.27 1.18 14.72
N ARG A 176 10.67 1.81 13.72
CA ARG A 176 10.79 3.26 13.47
C ARG A 176 9.75 4.09 14.20
N TYR A 177 8.57 3.53 14.37
CA TYR A 177 7.40 4.15 14.99
C TYR A 177 6.84 3.21 16.08
N PRO A 178 7.56 3.03 17.21
CA PRO A 178 7.13 2.10 18.24
C PRO A 178 5.83 2.54 18.90
N PRO A 179 4.96 1.58 19.30
CA PRO A 179 3.81 1.89 20.13
C PRO A 179 4.29 2.34 21.53
N THR A 180 3.45 3.11 22.21
CA THR A 180 3.70 3.40 23.64
C THR A 180 3.50 2.15 24.49
N SER A 181 4.13 2.13 25.66
CA SER A 181 3.95 1.03 26.63
C SER A 181 2.47 0.91 27.04
N GLY A 182 1.90 -0.28 26.90
CA GLY A 182 0.49 -0.56 27.20
C GLY A 182 -0.49 -0.33 26.05
N ALA A 183 -0.06 0.27 24.92
CA ALA A 183 -0.93 0.35 23.75
C ALA A 183 -1.11 -1.02 23.09
N PHE A 184 -2.32 -1.30 22.62
CA PHE A 184 -2.56 -2.50 21.81
C PHE A 184 -1.82 -2.38 20.46
N SER A 185 -1.05 -3.39 20.11
CA SER A 185 -0.29 -3.40 18.86
C SER A 185 -0.57 -4.66 18.06
N THR A 186 -0.84 -4.50 16.78
CA THR A 186 -1.04 -5.60 15.83
C THR A 186 -0.54 -5.24 14.45
N HIS A 187 -0.58 -6.21 13.53
CA HIS A 187 -0.23 -5.99 12.13
C HIS A 187 -1.17 -6.73 11.19
N TYR A 188 -1.54 -6.09 10.10
CA TYR A 188 -2.27 -6.69 8.99
C TYR A 188 -2.09 -5.90 7.69
N SER A 189 -1.96 -6.63 6.59
CA SER A 189 -1.95 -6.03 5.25
C SER A 189 -3.36 -5.58 4.84
N SER A 190 -3.40 -4.62 3.92
CA SER A 190 -4.65 -4.26 3.23
C SER A 190 -4.96 -5.15 2.02
N ILE A 191 -4.21 -6.22 1.82
CA ILE A 191 -4.48 -7.21 0.78
C ILE A 191 -5.77 -7.97 1.08
N GLU A 192 -6.49 -8.31 0.03
CA GLU A 192 -7.65 -9.20 0.07
C GLU A 192 -7.29 -10.47 -0.72
N LEU A 193 -6.68 -11.42 -0.04
CA LEU A 193 -6.24 -12.68 -0.63
C LEU A 193 -7.30 -13.76 -0.38
N ALA A 194 -8.20 -13.93 -1.35
CA ALA A 194 -9.18 -15.00 -1.30
C ALA A 194 -8.49 -16.37 -1.32
N PRO A 195 -9.06 -17.42 -0.69
CA PRO A 195 -8.49 -18.76 -0.73
C PRO A 195 -8.24 -19.29 -2.16
N SER A 196 -9.10 -18.94 -3.12
CA SER A 196 -8.95 -19.28 -4.54
C SER A 196 -7.76 -18.59 -5.23
N ALA A 197 -7.20 -17.52 -4.62
CA ALA A 197 -6.03 -16.84 -5.16
C ALA A 197 -4.72 -17.58 -4.84
N ILE A 198 -4.72 -18.51 -3.89
CA ILE A 198 -3.56 -19.28 -3.47
C ILE A 198 -3.54 -20.59 -4.25
N VAL A 199 -2.46 -20.86 -5.00
CA VAL A 199 -2.29 -22.14 -5.69
C VAL A 199 -2.01 -23.26 -4.68
N GLN A 200 -2.44 -24.48 -4.99
CA GLN A 200 -2.26 -25.63 -4.09
C GLN A 200 -0.83 -26.17 -4.06
N HIS A 201 -0.11 -26.02 -5.18
CA HIS A 201 1.22 -26.60 -5.36
C HIS A 201 2.24 -25.56 -5.81
N PRO A 202 3.49 -25.67 -5.38
CA PRO A 202 4.58 -24.88 -5.92
C PRO A 202 4.72 -25.06 -7.44
N ARG A 203 5.27 -24.08 -8.11
CA ARG A 203 5.52 -24.18 -9.56
C ARG A 203 6.63 -25.16 -9.86
N PRO A 204 6.41 -26.13 -10.76
CA PRO A 204 7.47 -27.02 -11.19
C PRO A 204 8.57 -26.22 -11.92
N PRO A 205 9.85 -26.58 -11.76
CA PRO A 205 10.93 -25.93 -12.47
C PRO A 205 10.84 -26.24 -13.96
N ARG A 206 10.54 -25.22 -14.78
CA ARG A 206 10.63 -25.35 -16.24
C ARG A 206 12.10 -25.41 -16.63
N ARG A 207 12.52 -26.47 -17.33
CA ARG A 207 13.90 -26.69 -17.77
C ARG A 207 14.17 -26.14 -19.17
N ASP A 208 13.17 -26.16 -20.04
CA ASP A 208 13.29 -25.82 -21.47
C ASP A 208 12.63 -24.47 -21.78
N LEU A 209 13.10 -23.39 -21.13
CA LEU A 209 12.60 -22.05 -21.41
C LEU A 209 13.40 -21.42 -22.57
N ARG A 210 12.81 -21.42 -23.77
CA ARG A 210 13.34 -20.61 -24.87
C ARG A 210 13.27 -19.11 -24.58
N THR A 211 12.29 -18.66 -23.79
CA THR A 211 12.13 -17.27 -23.32
C THR A 211 11.66 -17.28 -21.88
N PHE A 212 12.34 -16.52 -21.02
CA PHE A 212 11.98 -16.40 -19.60
C PHE A 212 11.24 -15.10 -19.35
N THR A 213 10.04 -15.18 -18.74
CA THR A 213 9.15 -14.04 -18.54
C THR A 213 9.27 -13.48 -17.13
N LEU A 214 9.76 -12.25 -17.04
CA LEU A 214 9.73 -11.43 -15.83
C LEU A 214 8.44 -10.66 -15.75
N ILE A 215 7.95 -10.39 -14.53
CA ILE A 215 6.79 -9.52 -14.32
C ILE A 215 7.01 -8.58 -13.15
N THR A 216 6.55 -7.34 -13.29
CA THR A 216 6.39 -6.38 -12.21
C THR A 216 4.99 -5.81 -12.22
N VAL A 217 4.42 -5.54 -11.03
CA VAL A 217 3.06 -5.01 -10.88
C VAL A 217 3.09 -3.80 -9.97
N GLY A 218 2.63 -2.65 -10.46
CA GLY A 218 2.57 -1.44 -9.66
C GLY A 218 2.29 -0.19 -10.49
N THR A 219 1.87 0.89 -9.82
CA THR A 219 1.59 2.16 -10.49
C THR A 219 2.86 2.81 -11.04
N LEU A 220 2.73 3.44 -12.21
CA LEU A 220 3.76 4.25 -12.85
C LEU A 220 3.55 5.76 -12.63
N ALA A 221 2.66 6.14 -11.69
CA ALA A 221 2.41 7.53 -11.34
C ALA A 221 3.62 8.22 -10.70
N GLN A 222 4.51 7.45 -10.09
CA GLN A 222 5.81 7.87 -9.54
C GLN A 222 6.83 6.75 -9.78
N LEU A 223 8.13 7.08 -9.76
CA LEU A 223 9.21 6.12 -9.98
C LEU A 223 9.61 5.31 -8.73
N TYR A 224 8.81 5.32 -7.67
CA TYR A 224 9.17 4.59 -6.44
C TYR A 224 9.14 3.06 -6.59
N LYS A 225 8.47 2.52 -7.62
CA LYS A 225 8.53 1.09 -7.97
C LYS A 225 9.80 0.69 -8.74
N ALA A 226 10.61 1.69 -9.12
CA ALA A 226 11.90 1.52 -9.81
C ALA A 226 11.84 0.65 -11.08
N CYS A 227 10.78 0.81 -11.87
CA CYS A 227 10.64 0.15 -13.16
C CYS A 227 11.78 0.54 -14.13
N ASP A 228 12.30 1.76 -14.03
CA ASP A 228 13.48 2.26 -14.73
C ASP A 228 14.75 1.45 -14.39
N VAL A 229 14.96 1.11 -13.13
CA VAL A 229 16.06 0.24 -12.67
C VAL A 229 15.89 -1.19 -13.21
N LEU A 230 14.66 -1.71 -13.19
CA LEU A 230 14.36 -3.05 -13.71
C LEU A 230 14.63 -3.15 -15.21
N ILE A 231 14.21 -2.16 -16.01
CA ILE A 231 14.46 -2.10 -17.45
C ILE A 231 15.98 -2.11 -17.73
N ASN A 232 16.76 -1.32 -16.98
CA ASN A 232 18.23 -1.31 -17.11
C ASN A 232 18.84 -2.67 -16.76
N ALA A 233 18.37 -3.34 -15.70
CA ALA A 233 18.87 -4.65 -15.31
C ALA A 233 18.54 -5.73 -16.36
N VAL A 234 17.34 -5.69 -16.94
CA VAL A 234 16.95 -6.59 -18.05
C VAL A 234 17.84 -6.35 -19.27
N ALA A 235 18.18 -5.10 -19.60
CA ALA A 235 19.09 -4.79 -20.71
C ALA A 235 20.49 -5.38 -20.48
N LEU A 236 21.00 -5.36 -19.25
CA LEU A 236 22.27 -6.02 -18.91
C LEU A 236 22.18 -7.54 -19.13
N CYS A 237 21.14 -8.19 -18.58
CA CYS A 237 20.95 -9.63 -18.73
C CYS A 237 20.79 -10.06 -20.19
N VAL A 238 20.08 -9.28 -21.02
CA VAL A 238 19.91 -9.58 -22.45
C VAL A 238 21.25 -9.44 -23.19
N ARG A 239 22.06 -8.44 -22.87
CA ARG A 239 23.43 -8.31 -23.42
C ARG A 239 24.35 -9.47 -23.02
N GLU A 240 24.14 -10.07 -21.85
CA GLU A 240 24.83 -11.26 -21.39
C GLU A 240 24.28 -12.58 -21.97
N GLY A 241 23.32 -12.50 -22.91
CA GLY A 241 22.81 -13.64 -23.67
C GLY A 241 21.54 -14.28 -23.11
N LEU A 242 20.93 -13.74 -22.04
CA LEU A 242 19.64 -14.25 -21.56
C LEU A 242 18.50 -13.82 -22.48
N ASN A 243 17.64 -14.77 -22.83
CA ASN A 243 16.43 -14.46 -23.59
C ASN A 243 15.28 -14.13 -22.64
N LEU A 244 15.15 -12.84 -22.31
CA LEU A 244 14.16 -12.32 -21.36
C LEU A 244 13.04 -11.54 -22.04
N LYS A 245 11.84 -11.65 -21.44
CA LYS A 245 10.67 -10.81 -21.67
C LYS A 245 10.29 -10.17 -20.34
N LEU A 246 9.93 -8.88 -20.34
CA LEU A 246 9.43 -8.17 -19.16
C LEU A 246 7.99 -7.73 -19.38
N ILE A 247 7.10 -8.11 -18.47
CA ILE A 247 5.72 -7.65 -18.41
C ILE A 247 5.61 -6.60 -17.30
N VAL A 248 5.13 -5.39 -17.64
CA VAL A 248 4.87 -4.30 -16.71
C VAL A 248 3.36 -4.10 -16.61
N VAL A 249 2.78 -4.47 -15.46
CA VAL A 249 1.36 -4.29 -15.16
C VAL A 249 1.19 -3.03 -14.31
N GLY A 250 0.49 -2.05 -14.85
CA GLY A 250 0.25 -0.77 -14.21
C GLY A 250 0.33 0.39 -15.20
N ASP A 251 -0.14 1.56 -14.76
CA ASP A 251 -0.16 2.77 -15.58
C ASP A 251 0.21 4.01 -14.76
N GLY A 252 0.50 5.12 -15.43
CA GLY A 252 0.81 6.40 -14.83
C GLY A 252 1.65 7.30 -15.72
N LYS A 253 1.90 8.52 -15.26
CA LYS A 253 2.56 9.59 -16.04
C LYS A 253 3.95 9.24 -16.56
N HIS A 254 4.65 8.27 -15.95
CA HIS A 254 5.99 7.84 -16.35
C HIS A 254 6.00 6.73 -17.42
N ARG A 255 4.82 6.26 -17.86
CA ARG A 255 4.74 5.16 -18.84
C ARG A 255 5.51 5.48 -20.14
N THR A 256 5.26 6.64 -20.73
CA THR A 256 5.92 7.05 -21.99
C THR A 256 7.44 7.17 -21.83
N GLU A 257 7.91 7.71 -20.71
CA GLU A 257 9.34 7.81 -20.39
C GLU A 257 9.99 6.42 -20.31
N LEU A 258 9.34 5.47 -19.62
CA LEU A 258 9.81 4.09 -19.46
C LEU A 258 9.79 3.30 -20.79
N GLN A 259 8.79 3.53 -21.63
CA GLN A 259 8.74 2.96 -22.99
C GLN A 259 9.91 3.47 -23.85
N ALA A 260 10.17 4.78 -23.83
CA ALA A 260 11.30 5.38 -24.52
C ALA A 260 12.65 4.83 -24.01
N GLN A 261 12.80 4.64 -22.70
CA GLN A 261 13.97 4.02 -22.10
C GLN A 261 14.17 2.58 -22.61
N ALA A 262 13.12 1.75 -22.61
CA ALA A 262 13.20 0.38 -23.12
C ALA A 262 13.60 0.35 -24.60
N ALA A 263 13.04 1.21 -25.42
CA ALA A 263 13.38 1.32 -26.83
C ALA A 263 14.85 1.75 -27.03
N SER A 264 15.33 2.75 -26.30
CA SER A 264 16.73 3.24 -26.39
C SER A 264 17.75 2.17 -25.97
N LEU A 265 17.36 1.20 -25.18
CA LEU A 265 18.20 0.07 -24.74
C LEU A 265 18.06 -1.16 -25.65
N GLY A 266 17.30 -1.07 -26.76
CA GLY A 266 17.08 -2.18 -27.68
C GLY A 266 16.13 -3.25 -27.14
N LEU A 267 15.23 -2.90 -26.21
CA LEU A 267 14.28 -3.79 -25.58
C LEU A 267 12.82 -3.55 -26.04
N GLY A 268 12.60 -2.83 -27.14
CA GLY A 268 11.26 -2.42 -27.57
C GLY A 268 10.29 -3.58 -27.81
N ASP A 269 10.80 -4.72 -28.28
CA ASP A 269 10.07 -5.96 -28.52
C ASP A 269 10.07 -6.94 -27.33
N ARG A 270 10.73 -6.59 -26.22
CA ARG A 270 10.91 -7.44 -25.04
C ARG A 270 10.20 -6.90 -23.79
N VAL A 271 9.84 -5.62 -23.74
CA VAL A 271 9.18 -4.97 -22.60
C VAL A 271 7.75 -4.60 -22.98
N TYR A 272 6.79 -5.23 -22.32
CA TYR A 272 5.36 -5.10 -22.61
C TYR A 272 4.65 -4.36 -21.48
N PHE A 273 4.07 -3.20 -21.77
CA PHE A 273 3.29 -2.38 -20.83
C PHE A 273 1.80 -2.69 -20.99
N CYS A 274 1.26 -3.49 -20.07
CA CYS A 274 -0.15 -3.93 -20.12
C CYS A 274 -1.15 -2.83 -19.73
N GLY A 275 -0.68 -1.68 -19.21
CA GLY A 275 -1.57 -0.69 -18.62
C GLY A 275 -2.11 -1.15 -17.27
N GLN A 276 -3.10 -0.42 -16.76
CA GLN A 276 -3.77 -0.79 -15.53
C GLN A 276 -4.77 -1.93 -15.79
N LEU A 277 -4.63 -3.01 -15.04
CA LEU A 277 -5.56 -4.12 -15.06
C LEU A 277 -6.50 -4.06 -13.85
N PRO A 278 -7.75 -4.56 -13.99
CA PRO A 278 -8.62 -4.79 -12.84
C PRO A 278 -7.93 -5.70 -11.81
N PRO A 279 -8.02 -5.38 -10.51
CA PRO A 279 -7.47 -6.26 -9.47
C PRO A 279 -8.18 -7.62 -9.45
N GLY A 280 -7.47 -8.64 -9.01
CA GLY A 280 -7.98 -10.00 -8.95
C GLY A 280 -7.59 -10.83 -10.19
N ASP A 281 -8.54 -11.44 -10.88
CA ASP A 281 -8.29 -12.46 -11.91
C ASP A 281 -7.42 -11.97 -13.07
N ALA A 282 -7.59 -10.73 -13.51
CA ALA A 282 -6.80 -10.18 -14.61
C ALA A 282 -5.31 -10.04 -14.24
N VAL A 283 -5.00 -9.60 -13.03
CA VAL A 283 -3.62 -9.55 -12.54
C VAL A 283 -3.08 -10.96 -12.30
N ARG A 284 -3.87 -11.86 -11.72
CA ARG A 284 -3.47 -13.25 -11.48
C ARG A 284 -3.12 -13.97 -12.78
N ALA A 285 -3.90 -13.76 -13.85
CA ALA A 285 -3.60 -14.35 -15.16
C ALA A 285 -2.22 -13.91 -15.69
N GLN A 286 -1.82 -12.65 -15.50
CA GLN A 286 -0.48 -12.20 -15.86
C GLN A 286 0.61 -12.83 -14.98
N LEU A 287 0.36 -12.94 -13.67
CA LEU A 287 1.25 -13.60 -12.73
C LEU A 287 1.41 -15.09 -13.09
N ASP A 288 0.34 -15.76 -13.48
CA ASP A 288 0.36 -17.18 -13.87
C ASP A 288 1.18 -17.43 -15.15
N GLY A 289 1.18 -16.47 -16.06
CA GLY A 289 1.97 -16.52 -17.30
C GLY A 289 3.44 -16.14 -17.14
N ALA A 290 3.85 -15.66 -15.97
CA ALA A 290 5.24 -15.24 -15.70
C ALA A 290 6.05 -16.33 -15.00
N ASP A 291 7.38 -16.21 -15.03
CA ASP A 291 8.32 -17.13 -14.40
C ASP A 291 9.01 -16.55 -13.16
N LEU A 292 9.09 -15.21 -13.06
CA LEU A 292 9.75 -14.50 -11.96
C LEU A 292 9.09 -13.13 -11.73
N PHE A 293 8.72 -12.86 -10.50
CA PHE A 293 8.26 -11.55 -10.06
C PHE A 293 9.45 -10.71 -9.57
N VAL A 294 9.56 -9.46 -10.04
CA VAL A 294 10.68 -8.57 -9.67
C VAL A 294 10.13 -7.21 -9.24
N LEU A 295 10.48 -6.79 -8.02
CA LEU A 295 10.03 -5.52 -7.44
C LEU A 295 11.21 -4.78 -6.77
N PRO A 296 12.06 -4.04 -7.53
CA PRO A 296 13.25 -3.37 -7.01
C PRO A 296 12.93 -2.00 -6.43
N SER A 297 11.81 -1.85 -5.77
CA SER A 297 11.25 -0.58 -5.31
C SER A 297 12.23 0.26 -4.49
N ARG A 298 12.10 1.60 -4.59
CA ARG A 298 12.76 2.60 -3.75
C ARG A 298 12.01 2.84 -2.45
N GLN A 299 10.72 2.49 -2.45
CA GLN A 299 9.82 2.67 -1.31
C GLN A 299 8.70 1.64 -1.33
N GLU A 300 8.44 1.06 -0.15
CA GLU A 300 7.27 0.20 0.10
C GLU A 300 6.74 0.39 1.53
N GLY A 301 5.43 0.15 1.70
CA GLY A 301 4.90 -0.34 2.98
C GLY A 301 5.11 -1.85 3.05
N LEU A 302 4.03 -2.61 2.85
CA LEU A 302 4.09 -4.05 2.56
C LEU A 302 3.54 -4.28 1.15
N PRO A 303 4.32 -4.76 0.17
CA PRO A 303 3.92 -4.80 -1.24
C PRO A 303 2.89 -5.90 -1.51
N ARG A 304 1.61 -5.52 -1.67
CA ARG A 304 0.51 -6.46 -1.98
C ARG A 304 0.77 -7.29 -3.22
N ALA A 305 1.27 -6.67 -4.29
CA ALA A 305 1.56 -7.36 -5.54
C ALA A 305 2.61 -8.49 -5.38
N MET A 306 3.57 -8.33 -4.46
CA MET A 306 4.52 -9.40 -4.14
C MET A 306 3.83 -10.56 -3.42
N ILE A 307 2.93 -10.27 -2.47
CA ILE A 307 2.14 -11.29 -1.78
C ILE A 307 1.24 -12.03 -2.77
N GLU A 308 0.61 -11.32 -3.72
CA GLU A 308 -0.17 -11.93 -4.80
C GLU A 308 0.70 -12.84 -5.68
N ALA A 309 1.91 -12.40 -6.03
CA ALA A 309 2.86 -13.22 -6.79
C ALA A 309 3.31 -14.47 -6.01
N MET A 310 3.57 -14.32 -4.70
CA MET A 310 3.91 -15.43 -3.81
C MET A 310 2.76 -16.44 -3.69
N ALA A 311 1.51 -15.97 -3.61
CA ALA A 311 0.31 -16.81 -3.59
C ALA A 311 0.12 -17.61 -4.89
N ARG A 312 0.69 -17.13 -6.02
CA ARG A 312 0.75 -17.87 -7.30
C ARG A 312 2.00 -18.76 -7.42
N GLY A 313 2.75 -18.93 -6.32
CA GLY A 313 3.97 -19.73 -6.29
C GLY A 313 5.11 -19.15 -7.14
N LEU A 314 5.10 -17.85 -7.45
CA LEU A 314 6.19 -17.23 -8.20
C LEU A 314 7.46 -17.10 -7.33
N PRO A 315 8.64 -17.42 -7.86
CA PRO A 315 9.90 -16.86 -7.36
C PRO A 315 9.81 -15.33 -7.35
N CYS A 316 10.36 -14.68 -6.32
CA CYS A 316 10.30 -13.24 -6.15
C CYS A 316 11.68 -12.66 -5.85
N ILE A 317 12.05 -11.57 -6.53
CA ILE A 317 13.22 -10.73 -6.19
C ILE A 317 12.68 -9.36 -5.77
N GLY A 318 13.25 -8.80 -4.70
CA GLY A 318 12.88 -7.48 -4.20
C GLY A 318 14.07 -6.64 -3.78
N SER A 319 13.84 -5.39 -3.43
CA SER A 319 14.83 -4.53 -2.77
C SER A 319 14.73 -4.64 -1.26
N THR A 320 15.76 -4.14 -0.55
CA THR A 320 15.82 -4.16 0.93
C THR A 320 15.05 -3.00 1.58
N VAL A 321 13.89 -2.58 1.01
CA VAL A 321 13.12 -1.44 1.50
C VAL A 321 11.79 -1.84 2.11
N GLY A 322 11.32 -1.04 3.06
CA GLY A 322 9.99 -1.17 3.68
C GLY A 322 9.75 -2.55 4.28
N GLY A 323 8.62 -3.15 3.94
CA GLY A 323 8.24 -4.50 4.38
C GLY A 323 8.70 -5.63 3.44
N ILE A 324 9.49 -5.38 2.40
CA ILE A 324 10.02 -6.47 1.54
C ILE A 324 10.87 -7.46 2.34
N PRO A 325 11.74 -7.03 3.30
CA PRO A 325 12.51 -7.94 4.15
C PRO A 325 11.66 -8.83 5.07
N GLU A 326 10.37 -8.59 5.20
CA GLU A 326 9.44 -9.46 5.93
C GLU A 326 8.86 -10.57 5.04
N LEU A 327 8.95 -10.40 3.72
CA LEU A 327 8.44 -11.33 2.72
C LEU A 327 9.54 -12.21 2.14
N LEU A 328 10.75 -11.66 1.96
CA LEU A 328 11.87 -12.31 1.29
C LEU A 328 13.09 -12.44 2.20
N PRO A 329 13.84 -13.52 2.10
CA PRO A 329 15.12 -13.65 2.78
C PRO A 329 16.22 -12.79 2.09
N PRO A 330 17.33 -12.50 2.80
CA PRO A 330 18.38 -11.62 2.28
C PRO A 330 18.96 -12.02 0.93
N GLU A 331 19.06 -13.33 0.65
CA GLU A 331 19.60 -13.87 -0.59
C GLU A 331 18.71 -13.58 -1.83
N ASP A 332 17.45 -13.16 -1.66
CA ASP A 332 16.52 -12.82 -2.73
C ASP A 332 16.28 -11.30 -2.83
N MET A 333 17.06 -10.54 -2.10
CA MET A 333 16.99 -9.09 -2.11
C MET A 333 18.23 -8.43 -2.69
N VAL A 334 18.08 -7.17 -3.12
CA VAL A 334 19.16 -6.31 -3.60
C VAL A 334 19.04 -4.91 -2.99
N PRO A 335 20.11 -4.13 -2.89
CA PRO A 335 20.01 -2.70 -2.54
C PRO A 335 19.13 -1.97 -3.55
N PRO A 336 18.33 -0.96 -3.12
CA PRO A 336 17.59 -0.12 -4.06
C PRO A 336 18.55 0.63 -4.99
N ASP A 337 18.11 0.87 -6.23
CA ASP A 337 18.86 1.57 -7.30
C ASP A 337 20.13 0.85 -7.80
N ASP A 338 20.43 -0.35 -7.33
CA ASP A 338 21.59 -1.13 -7.79
C ASP A 338 21.21 -2.02 -8.99
N VAL A 339 21.37 -1.46 -10.19
CA VAL A 339 21.08 -2.14 -11.47
C VAL A 339 21.96 -3.41 -11.63
N THR A 340 23.22 -3.33 -11.25
CA THR A 340 24.17 -4.44 -11.42
C THR A 340 23.89 -5.60 -10.47
N ALA A 341 23.58 -5.30 -9.20
CA ALA A 341 23.18 -6.33 -8.25
C ALA A 341 21.85 -6.98 -8.68
N LEU A 342 20.89 -6.19 -9.18
CA LEU A 342 19.61 -6.71 -9.68
C LEU A 342 19.82 -7.62 -10.90
N ALA A 343 20.64 -7.22 -11.88
CA ALA A 343 20.93 -8.04 -13.05
C ALA A 343 21.60 -9.38 -12.67
N ARG A 344 22.61 -9.35 -11.80
CA ARG A 344 23.26 -10.56 -11.28
C ARG A 344 22.26 -11.47 -10.55
N LYS A 345 21.35 -10.91 -9.76
CA LYS A 345 20.31 -11.66 -9.06
C LYS A 345 19.34 -12.31 -10.03
N ILE A 346 18.85 -11.57 -11.03
CA ILE A 346 17.99 -12.10 -12.10
C ILE A 346 18.70 -13.25 -12.81
N HIS A 347 19.94 -13.05 -13.25
CA HIS A 347 20.74 -14.09 -13.91
C HIS A 347 20.85 -15.37 -13.06
N SER A 348 21.18 -15.23 -11.76
CA SER A 348 21.35 -16.38 -10.85
C SER A 348 20.06 -17.18 -10.62
N VAL A 349 18.89 -16.53 -10.66
CA VAL A 349 17.59 -17.19 -10.50
C VAL A 349 17.13 -17.82 -11.82
N VAL A 350 17.29 -17.11 -12.94
CA VAL A 350 16.89 -17.58 -14.28
C VAL A 350 17.66 -18.85 -14.67
N THR A 351 18.95 -18.92 -14.36
CA THR A 351 19.81 -20.05 -14.75
C THR A 351 19.77 -21.23 -13.78
N ASN A 352 19.07 -21.14 -12.64
CA ASN A 352 19.04 -22.19 -11.62
C ASN A 352 17.60 -22.68 -11.35
N PRO A 353 17.15 -23.79 -11.98
CA PRO A 353 15.81 -24.36 -11.79
C PRO A 353 15.51 -24.79 -10.34
N GLU A 354 16.50 -25.38 -9.65
CA GLU A 354 16.35 -25.86 -8.27
C GLU A 354 16.09 -24.68 -7.32
N ARG A 355 16.83 -23.59 -7.50
CA ARG A 355 16.61 -22.35 -6.73
C ARG A 355 15.18 -21.79 -6.97
N ARG A 356 14.71 -21.77 -8.22
CA ARG A 356 13.34 -21.32 -8.52
C ARG A 356 12.29 -22.17 -7.80
N LEU A 357 12.47 -23.48 -7.74
CA LEU A 357 11.58 -24.37 -6.99
C LEU A 357 11.60 -24.05 -5.49
N GLN A 358 12.78 -23.90 -4.89
CA GLN A 358 12.93 -23.55 -3.47
C GLN A 358 12.25 -22.21 -3.16
N MET A 359 12.45 -21.19 -3.99
CA MET A 359 11.77 -19.89 -3.87
C MET A 359 10.26 -20.04 -3.97
N SER A 360 9.77 -20.84 -4.91
CA SER A 360 8.34 -21.09 -5.11
C SER A 360 7.68 -21.73 -3.87
N VAL A 361 8.30 -22.78 -3.32
CA VAL A 361 7.83 -23.47 -2.11
C VAL A 361 7.75 -22.52 -0.93
N ARG A 362 8.83 -21.81 -0.65
CA ARG A 362 8.91 -20.86 0.46
C ARG A 362 7.92 -19.70 0.31
N ASN A 363 7.81 -19.13 -0.89
CA ASN A 363 6.94 -17.99 -1.15
C ASN A 363 5.46 -18.38 -0.99
N LEU A 364 5.11 -19.55 -1.49
CA LEU A 364 3.74 -20.06 -1.36
C LEU A 364 3.38 -20.28 0.12
N GLU A 365 4.30 -20.82 0.93
CA GLU A 365 4.07 -20.98 2.36
C GLU A 365 3.92 -19.62 3.06
N LYS A 366 4.80 -18.67 2.75
CA LYS A 366 4.75 -17.31 3.32
C LYS A 366 3.46 -16.56 2.94
N ALA A 367 2.90 -16.79 1.75
CA ALA A 367 1.64 -16.16 1.33
C ALA A 367 0.46 -16.57 2.21
N LYS A 368 0.50 -17.73 2.84
CA LYS A 368 -0.59 -18.20 3.75
C LYS A 368 -0.76 -17.33 4.97
N ASP A 369 0.29 -16.65 5.43
CA ASP A 369 0.24 -15.70 6.55
C ASP A 369 -0.67 -14.48 6.26
N TYR A 370 -1.02 -14.27 4.98
CA TYR A 370 -1.78 -13.12 4.48
C TYR A 370 -3.18 -13.49 3.99
N THR A 371 -3.72 -14.65 4.38
CA THR A 371 -5.11 -15.02 4.09
C THR A 371 -6.09 -14.08 4.78
N GLU A 372 -7.26 -13.87 4.15
CA GLU A 372 -8.30 -13.01 4.73
C GLU A 372 -8.71 -13.49 6.12
N GLU A 373 -8.71 -14.78 6.39
CA GLU A 373 -9.03 -15.32 7.72
C GLU A 373 -8.07 -14.81 8.79
N ILE A 374 -6.75 -14.82 8.54
CA ILE A 374 -5.75 -14.35 9.50
C ILE A 374 -5.82 -12.83 9.65
N LEU A 375 -5.90 -12.13 8.52
CA LEU A 375 -5.90 -10.67 8.53
C LEU A 375 -7.18 -10.08 9.14
N SER A 376 -8.34 -10.70 8.89
CA SER A 376 -9.62 -10.27 9.47
C SER A 376 -9.67 -10.47 10.98
N LYS A 377 -9.14 -11.58 11.52
CA LYS A 377 -9.04 -11.81 12.96
C LYS A 377 -8.22 -10.70 13.66
N ARG A 378 -7.03 -10.37 13.11
CA ARG A 378 -6.18 -9.30 13.64
C ARG A 378 -6.85 -7.94 13.57
N ARG A 379 -7.51 -7.64 12.46
CA ARG A 379 -8.26 -6.41 12.20
C ARG A 379 -9.44 -6.26 13.15
N PHE A 380 -10.21 -7.34 13.33
CA PHE A 380 -11.33 -7.37 14.26
C PHE A 380 -10.88 -7.08 15.70
N ALA A 381 -9.82 -7.72 16.17
CA ALA A 381 -9.26 -7.50 17.50
C ALA A 381 -8.82 -6.03 17.71
N PHE A 382 -8.22 -5.41 16.69
CA PHE A 382 -7.85 -3.99 16.74
C PHE A 382 -9.06 -3.06 16.84
N TYR A 383 -10.10 -3.30 16.04
CA TYR A 383 -11.32 -2.49 16.07
C TYR A 383 -12.09 -2.67 17.37
N GLN A 384 -12.16 -3.90 17.85
CA GLN A 384 -12.84 -4.23 19.10
C GLN A 384 -12.15 -3.54 20.30
N TYR A 385 -10.83 -3.58 20.36
CA TYR A 385 -10.07 -2.89 21.39
C TYR A 385 -10.33 -1.38 21.43
N ILE A 386 -10.36 -0.73 20.27
CA ILE A 386 -10.65 0.71 20.17
C ILE A 386 -12.09 1.00 20.61
N ARG A 387 -13.06 0.19 20.19
CA ARG A 387 -14.46 0.30 20.61
C ARG A 387 -14.58 0.24 22.14
N GLU A 388 -14.02 -0.79 22.77
CA GLU A 388 -14.07 -1.01 24.23
C GLU A 388 -13.37 0.13 24.99
N THR A 389 -12.17 0.53 24.55
CA THR A 389 -11.43 1.64 25.16
C THR A 389 -12.21 2.95 25.08
N THR A 390 -12.85 3.22 23.94
CA THR A 390 -13.69 4.43 23.79
C THR A 390 -14.93 4.35 24.66
N GLN A 391 -15.58 3.18 24.79
CA GLN A 391 -16.73 3.00 25.67
C GLN A 391 -16.38 3.29 27.13
N VAL A 392 -15.26 2.75 27.61
CA VAL A 392 -14.78 3.02 28.98
C VAL A 392 -14.49 4.51 29.19
N TRP A 393 -13.85 5.16 28.22
CA TRP A 393 -13.54 6.59 28.28
C TRP A 393 -14.83 7.45 28.30
N VAL A 394 -15.83 7.14 27.47
CA VAL A 394 -17.14 7.85 27.45
C VAL A 394 -17.85 7.70 28.80
N MET A 395 -17.87 6.51 29.39
CA MET A 395 -18.48 6.26 30.70
C MET A 395 -17.78 7.01 31.84
N GLY A 396 -16.47 7.24 31.71
CA GLY A 396 -15.67 7.95 32.73
C GLY A 396 -15.69 9.48 32.62
N ASN A 397 -16.15 10.03 31.50
CA ASN A 397 -16.15 11.48 31.21
C ASN A 397 -17.57 12.05 30.97
N GLY A 398 -18.62 11.22 30.99
CA GLY A 398 -20.02 11.62 30.93
C GLY A 398 -20.65 11.55 32.32
#